data_a3f8223e3fa67a6060602b647f4fa0b0
#
_entry.id   a3f8223e3fa67a6060602b647f4fa0b0
#
_cell.length_a   1.000
_cell.length_b   1.000
_cell.length_c   1.000
_cell.angle_alpha   90.00
_cell.angle_beta   90.00
_cell.angle_gamma   90.00
#
_symmetry.space_group_name_H-M   'P 1'
#
loop_
_entity.id
_entity.type
_entity.pdbx_description
1 polymer ?
#
loop_
_entity_poly.entity_id
_entity_poly.type
_entity_poly.pdbx_seq_one_letter_code
_entity_poly.pdbx_strand_id
1 'polypeptide(L)'
;YSPMKRLSAILLALPLVLCGACSEEEETLPQQRERIVSYLTATHSPTLVDESEVDTESQQAFYTTLGNTVYRYIDNYYDPARSGRTEVTASSKVTITFRAYVFNFANITDSTFPFYSNDPLLKSAYEEMGLTSGAWSFEPLQIDMRSGNIIKGLRLALLGCRQGDEVEAYMTYNMAYGDTNFSTIARESPLAWFFTVDAVE
;
A
#
# COMPACT_ATOMS: atom_id res chain seq x y z
N TYR A 1 -63.53 -41.87 -33.13
CA TYR A 1 -63.20 -42.01 -31.69
C TYR A 1 -61.71 -41.73 -31.54
N SER A 2 -61.34 -40.55 -31.08
CA SER A 2 -60.01 -40.30 -30.52
C SER A 2 -60.04 -39.07 -29.60
N PRO A 3 -59.58 -39.14 -28.38
CA PRO A 3 -59.54 -37.98 -27.54
C PRO A 3 -58.20 -37.25 -27.73
N MET A 4 -58.32 -35.94 -27.97
CA MET A 4 -57.22 -34.95 -28.02
C MET A 4 -56.53 -34.87 -26.70
N LYS A 5 -55.22 -35.11 -26.70
CA LYS A 5 -54.33 -34.82 -25.55
C LYS A 5 -53.97 -33.35 -25.56
N ARG A 6 -54.35 -32.63 -24.52
CA ARG A 6 -53.93 -31.26 -24.26
C ARG A 6 -52.46 -31.22 -23.86
N LEU A 7 -51.64 -30.56 -24.65
CA LEU A 7 -50.25 -30.21 -24.25
C LEU A 7 -50.28 -28.95 -23.37
N SER A 8 -50.00 -29.10 -22.12
CA SER A 8 -49.75 -27.98 -21.23
C SER A 8 -48.33 -27.50 -21.44
N ALA A 9 -48.17 -26.29 -21.99
CA ALA A 9 -46.92 -25.59 -22.07
C ALA A 9 -46.55 -25.05 -20.67
N ILE A 10 -45.54 -25.63 -20.05
CA ILE A 10 -44.94 -25.11 -18.83
C ILE A 10 -43.95 -24.01 -19.25
N LEU A 11 -44.38 -22.75 -19.03
CA LEU A 11 -43.53 -21.58 -19.19
C LEU A 11 -42.57 -21.52 -18.02
N LEU A 12 -41.34 -21.97 -18.23
CA LEU A 12 -40.26 -21.85 -17.24
C LEU A 12 -39.76 -20.41 -17.25
N ALA A 13 -40.20 -19.62 -16.27
CA ALA A 13 -39.66 -18.30 -16.04
C ALA A 13 -38.25 -18.45 -15.45
N LEU A 14 -37.24 -18.11 -16.23
CA LEU A 14 -35.84 -18.02 -15.81
C LEU A 14 -35.67 -16.71 -15.02
N PRO A 15 -35.36 -16.70 -13.74
CA PRO A 15 -35.02 -15.45 -13.06
C PRO A 15 -33.66 -14.99 -13.57
N LEU A 16 -33.62 -13.82 -14.17
CA LEU A 16 -32.42 -13.09 -14.52
C LEU A 16 -31.75 -12.68 -13.21
N VAL A 17 -30.72 -13.39 -12.83
CA VAL A 17 -29.83 -12.96 -11.73
C VAL A 17 -28.88 -11.90 -12.29
N LEU A 18 -29.33 -10.65 -12.25
CA LEU A 18 -28.51 -9.47 -12.46
C LEU A 18 -28.04 -8.95 -11.10
N CYS A 19 -27.09 -9.63 -10.47
CA CYS A 19 -26.39 -9.13 -9.29
C CYS A 19 -25.02 -9.79 -9.22
N GLY A 20 -24.02 -9.26 -9.92
CA GLY A 20 -22.68 -9.82 -9.86
C GLY A 20 -21.53 -8.82 -9.96
N ALA A 21 -21.78 -7.61 -10.45
CA ALA A 21 -20.68 -6.70 -10.75
C ALA A 21 -20.34 -5.71 -9.60
N CYS A 22 -21.27 -5.44 -8.67
CA CYS A 22 -21.02 -4.51 -7.57
C CYS A 22 -20.46 -5.19 -6.29
N SER A 23 -20.58 -6.53 -6.16
CA SER A 23 -20.17 -7.23 -4.96
C SER A 23 -18.66 -7.57 -4.93
N GLU A 24 -18.02 -7.75 -6.10
CA GLU A 24 -16.59 -8.12 -6.13
C GLU A 24 -15.69 -6.97 -5.70
N GLU A 25 -16.01 -5.72 -6.05
CA GLU A 25 -15.22 -4.55 -5.67
C GLU A 25 -15.36 -4.23 -4.17
N GLU A 26 -16.56 -4.39 -3.60
CA GLU A 26 -16.81 -4.22 -2.16
C GLU A 26 -16.16 -5.30 -1.30
N GLU A 27 -15.99 -6.51 -1.82
CA GLU A 27 -15.31 -7.60 -1.12
C GLU A 27 -13.78 -7.45 -1.15
N THR A 28 -13.19 -6.97 -2.23
CA THR A 28 -11.73 -6.85 -2.38
C THR A 28 -11.10 -5.89 -1.36
N LEU A 29 -11.68 -4.73 -1.11
CA LEU A 29 -11.15 -3.77 -0.14
C LEU A 29 -11.15 -4.29 1.30
N PRO A 30 -12.26 -4.82 1.83
CA PRO A 30 -12.27 -5.42 3.15
C PRO A 30 -11.28 -6.58 3.28
N GLN A 31 -11.18 -7.44 2.28
CA GLN A 31 -10.23 -8.56 2.27
C GLN A 31 -8.78 -8.07 2.29
N GLN A 32 -8.41 -7.06 1.49
CA GLN A 32 -7.07 -6.49 1.50
C GLN A 32 -6.74 -5.89 2.87
N ARG A 33 -7.66 -5.16 3.50
CA ARG A 33 -7.48 -4.60 4.86
C ARG A 33 -7.21 -5.70 5.88
N GLU A 34 -8.04 -6.74 5.89
CA GLU A 34 -7.90 -7.88 6.80
C GLU A 34 -6.55 -8.57 6.60
N ARG A 35 -6.15 -8.80 5.35
CA ARG A 35 -4.88 -9.45 5.02
C ARG A 35 -3.67 -8.59 5.40
N ILE A 36 -3.73 -7.26 5.22
CA ILE A 36 -2.67 -6.36 5.67
C ILE A 36 -2.55 -6.44 7.19
N VAL A 37 -3.64 -6.28 7.93
CA VAL A 37 -3.63 -6.35 9.40
C VAL A 37 -3.12 -7.71 9.88
N SER A 38 -3.59 -8.80 9.29
CA SER A 38 -3.11 -10.15 9.62
C SER A 38 -1.60 -10.31 9.38
N TYR A 39 -1.08 -9.74 8.29
CA TYR A 39 0.35 -9.71 8.03
C TYR A 39 1.11 -8.95 9.11
N LEU A 40 0.69 -7.73 9.43
CA LEU A 40 1.37 -6.85 10.41
C LEU A 40 1.39 -7.46 11.81
N THR A 41 0.30 -8.11 12.22
CA THR A 41 0.15 -8.64 13.58
C THR A 41 0.67 -10.07 13.77
N ALA A 42 0.92 -10.82 12.69
CA ALA A 42 1.30 -12.23 12.78
C ALA A 42 2.59 -12.59 12.04
N THR A 43 2.91 -11.91 10.92
CA THR A 43 4.01 -12.32 10.02
C THR A 43 5.14 -11.31 9.98
N HIS A 44 4.82 -10.03 10.12
CA HIS A 44 5.80 -8.93 10.13
C HIS A 44 6.85 -9.12 11.25
N SER A 45 8.07 -8.68 11.02
CA SER A 45 9.14 -8.72 12.02
C SER A 45 9.72 -7.31 12.22
N PRO A 46 9.53 -6.72 13.43
CA PRO A 46 8.80 -7.25 14.58
C PRO A 46 7.29 -7.36 14.34
N THR A 47 6.58 -8.22 15.06
CA THR A 47 5.11 -8.20 15.06
C THR A 47 4.62 -6.88 15.64
N LEU A 48 3.60 -6.30 14.99
CA LEU A 48 3.08 -4.98 15.34
C LEU A 48 1.72 -5.11 16.05
N VAL A 49 1.43 -4.14 16.91
CA VAL A 49 0.08 -3.96 17.47
C VAL A 49 -0.56 -2.71 16.87
N ASP A 50 -1.87 -2.59 16.96
CA ASP A 50 -2.55 -1.34 16.61
C ASP A 50 -2.11 -0.21 17.54
N GLU A 51 -1.94 1.00 17.03
CA GLU A 51 -1.54 2.19 17.81
C GLU A 51 -2.42 2.41 19.04
N SER A 52 -3.72 2.09 18.95
CA SER A 52 -4.67 2.22 20.06
C SER A 52 -4.43 1.20 21.20
N GLU A 53 -3.66 0.15 20.93
CA GLU A 53 -3.36 -0.93 21.90
C GLU A 53 -1.92 -0.85 22.43
N VAL A 54 -1.17 0.19 22.05
CA VAL A 54 0.23 0.32 22.46
C VAL A 54 0.35 0.50 23.98
N ASP A 55 1.19 -0.31 24.58
CA ASP A 55 1.68 -0.04 25.91
C ASP A 55 2.80 1.01 25.84
N THR A 56 2.48 2.23 26.27
CA THR A 56 3.40 3.38 26.20
C THR A 56 4.67 3.22 27.04
N GLU A 57 4.66 2.33 28.03
CA GLU A 57 5.84 2.07 28.87
C GLU A 57 6.81 1.06 28.22
N SER A 58 6.32 0.17 27.38
CA SER A 58 7.11 -0.92 26.78
C SER A 58 7.83 -0.58 25.48
N GLN A 59 7.61 0.61 24.89
CA GLN A 59 8.11 0.98 23.55
C GLN A 59 7.79 -0.09 22.48
N GLN A 60 6.59 -0.61 22.54
CA GLN A 60 6.13 -1.68 21.66
C GLN A 60 6.05 -1.18 20.22
N ALA A 61 6.50 -2.01 19.27
CA ALA A 61 6.35 -1.72 17.84
C ALA A 61 4.87 -1.75 17.45
N PHE A 62 4.42 -0.73 16.72
CA PHE A 62 3.01 -0.56 16.36
C PHE A 62 2.83 -0.01 14.95
N TYR A 63 1.64 -0.19 14.41
CA TYR A 63 1.23 0.46 13.19
C TYR A 63 0.09 1.45 13.44
N THR A 64 0.09 2.54 12.66
CA THR A 64 -0.99 3.52 12.65
C THR A 64 -1.88 3.26 11.45
N THR A 65 -3.20 3.19 11.67
CA THR A 65 -4.20 3.08 10.60
C THR A 65 -4.64 4.46 10.14
N LEU A 66 -4.39 4.79 8.88
CA LEU A 66 -4.69 6.07 8.26
C LEU A 66 -5.85 5.90 7.26
N GLY A 67 -7.00 6.50 7.56
CA GLY A 67 -8.19 6.45 6.69
C GLY A 67 -8.69 5.04 6.38
N ASN A 68 -8.45 4.07 7.25
CA ASN A 68 -8.79 2.64 7.08
C ASN A 68 -8.22 1.97 5.82
N THR A 69 -7.20 2.54 5.20
CA THR A 69 -6.69 2.10 3.88
C THR A 69 -5.19 2.14 3.76
N VAL A 70 -4.52 2.84 4.67
CA VAL A 70 -3.06 2.90 4.76
C VAL A 70 -2.65 2.55 6.18
N TYR A 71 -1.68 1.67 6.29
CA TYR A 71 -1.14 1.15 7.55
C TYR A 71 0.34 1.50 7.59
N ARG A 72 0.74 2.34 8.54
CA ARG A 72 2.10 2.88 8.64
C ARG A 72 2.81 2.37 9.87
N TYR A 73 3.99 1.82 9.68
CA TYR A 73 4.96 1.51 10.72
C TYR A 73 6.17 2.45 10.57
N ILE A 74 6.67 3.00 11.67
CA ILE A 74 7.89 3.80 11.73
C ILE A 74 8.88 3.03 12.61
N ASP A 75 9.92 2.49 12.00
CA ASP A 75 10.87 1.59 12.66
C ASP A 75 11.59 2.30 13.81
N ASN A 76 12.04 3.52 13.59
CA ASN A 76 12.76 4.34 14.55
C ASN A 76 11.87 5.34 15.32
N TYR A 77 10.59 5.01 15.54
CA TYR A 77 9.62 5.89 16.19
C TYR A 77 10.07 6.34 17.59
N TYR A 78 10.69 5.46 18.34
CA TYR A 78 11.16 5.71 19.72
C TYR A 78 12.56 6.32 19.82
N ASP A 79 13.17 6.74 18.71
CA ASP A 79 14.42 7.49 18.74
C ASP A 79 14.24 8.77 19.59
N PRO A 80 15.02 8.96 20.67
CA PRO A 80 14.89 10.13 21.54
C PRO A 80 15.03 11.47 20.80
N ALA A 81 15.80 11.51 19.71
CA ALA A 81 16.01 12.71 18.91
C ALA A 81 14.82 13.02 17.98
N ARG A 82 13.90 12.06 17.78
CA ARG A 82 12.79 12.20 16.81
C ARG A 82 11.89 13.39 17.09
N SER A 83 11.59 13.68 18.37
CA SER A 83 10.68 14.77 18.75
C SER A 83 11.19 16.15 18.34
N GLY A 84 12.50 16.33 18.19
CA GLY A 84 13.15 17.58 17.77
C GLY A 84 13.28 17.74 16.26
N ARG A 85 12.94 16.72 15.46
CA ARG A 85 13.08 16.73 13.99
C ARG A 85 11.88 17.40 13.34
N THR A 86 12.08 17.98 12.15
CA THR A 86 11.03 18.67 11.37
C THR A 86 9.95 17.67 10.95
N GLU A 87 8.70 18.04 11.19
CA GLU A 87 7.51 17.25 10.85
C GLU A 87 7.00 17.55 9.45
N VAL A 88 6.58 16.51 8.73
CA VAL A 88 5.93 16.63 7.42
C VAL A 88 4.49 17.08 7.60
N THR A 89 4.19 18.25 7.04
CA THR A 89 2.86 18.84 6.98
C THR A 89 2.28 18.81 5.56
N ALA A 90 1.04 19.22 5.41
CA ALA A 90 0.39 19.33 4.10
C ALA A 90 1.03 20.39 3.17
N SER A 91 1.89 21.26 3.68
CA SER A 91 2.58 22.31 2.91
C SER A 91 4.08 22.04 2.70
N SER A 92 4.60 20.97 3.26
CA SER A 92 6.03 20.63 3.18
C SER A 92 6.47 20.22 1.78
N LYS A 93 7.75 20.44 1.51
CA LYS A 93 8.49 19.70 0.48
C LYS A 93 9.32 18.63 1.16
N VAL A 94 9.13 17.39 0.72
CA VAL A 94 9.73 16.21 1.35
C VAL A 94 10.65 15.53 0.37
N THR A 95 11.86 15.22 0.80
CA THR A 95 12.80 14.40 0.01
C THR A 95 12.84 13.02 0.62
N ILE A 96 12.69 11.99 -0.21
CA ILE A 96 12.70 10.58 0.23
C ILE A 96 13.62 9.71 -0.64
N THR A 97 14.21 8.71 0.01
CA THR A 97 14.77 7.52 -0.62
C THR A 97 13.81 6.37 -0.37
N PHE A 98 13.45 5.59 -1.40
CA PHE A 98 12.37 4.61 -1.27
C PHE A 98 12.57 3.35 -2.10
N ARG A 99 11.84 2.30 -1.70
CA ARG A 99 11.57 1.07 -2.46
C ARG A 99 10.07 0.82 -2.45
N ALA A 100 9.47 0.62 -3.62
CA ALA A 100 8.04 0.38 -3.77
C ALA A 100 7.77 -1.01 -4.35
N TYR A 101 6.84 -1.73 -3.73
CA TYR A 101 6.54 -3.13 -4.02
C TYR A 101 5.04 -3.33 -4.30
N VAL A 102 4.73 -4.27 -5.20
CA VAL A 102 3.40 -4.89 -5.18
C VAL A 102 3.35 -5.79 -3.96
N PHE A 103 2.38 -5.54 -3.07
CA PHE A 103 2.32 -6.23 -1.80
C PHE A 103 1.48 -7.51 -1.90
N ASN A 104 2.11 -8.64 -1.66
CA ASN A 104 1.48 -9.96 -1.72
C ASN A 104 1.20 -10.56 -0.34
N PHE A 105 1.19 -9.73 0.72
CA PHE A 105 0.92 -10.10 2.11
C PHE A 105 1.94 -11.08 2.70
N ALA A 106 3.16 -11.02 2.21
CA ALA A 106 4.30 -11.80 2.69
C ALA A 106 5.46 -10.86 3.02
N ASN A 107 6.44 -11.38 3.77
CA ASN A 107 7.63 -10.62 4.12
C ASN A 107 8.38 -10.15 2.85
N ILE A 108 8.66 -8.86 2.82
CA ILE A 108 9.53 -8.24 1.83
C ILE A 108 10.96 -8.41 2.35
N THR A 109 11.79 -9.09 1.58
CA THR A 109 13.19 -9.39 1.91
C THR A 109 14.13 -8.71 0.91
N ASP A 110 15.43 -8.75 1.16
CA ASP A 110 16.44 -8.21 0.23
C ASP A 110 16.39 -8.86 -1.16
N SER A 111 15.82 -10.06 -1.27
CA SER A 111 15.59 -10.73 -2.55
C SER A 111 14.28 -10.33 -3.25
N THR A 112 13.41 -9.55 -2.58
CA THR A 112 12.17 -9.07 -3.18
C THR A 112 12.46 -7.85 -4.05
N PHE A 113 12.10 -7.96 -5.34
CA PHE A 113 12.35 -6.90 -6.30
C PHE A 113 11.29 -5.79 -6.21
N PRO A 114 11.66 -4.52 -5.94
CA PRO A 114 10.73 -3.40 -6.05
C PRO A 114 10.37 -3.16 -7.53
N PHE A 115 9.12 -2.77 -7.79
CA PHE A 115 8.72 -2.31 -9.12
C PHE A 115 9.22 -0.90 -9.43
N TYR A 116 9.53 -0.12 -8.40
CA TYR A 116 10.11 1.21 -8.49
C TYR A 116 10.94 1.53 -7.25
N SER A 117 12.09 2.18 -7.46
CA SER A 117 12.99 2.59 -6.37
C SER A 117 13.94 3.68 -6.86
N ASN A 118 14.36 4.54 -5.95
CA ASN A 118 15.51 5.45 -6.14
C ASN A 118 16.66 5.13 -5.17
N ASP A 119 16.58 4.00 -4.46
CA ASP A 119 17.63 3.60 -3.52
C ASP A 119 18.95 3.33 -4.25
N PRO A 120 20.00 4.12 -3.97
CA PRO A 120 21.29 3.99 -4.65
C PRO A 120 21.95 2.63 -4.42
N LEU A 121 21.60 1.90 -3.34
CA LEU A 121 22.13 0.57 -3.06
C LEU A 121 21.68 -0.47 -4.11
N LEU A 122 20.56 -0.22 -4.78
CA LEU A 122 20.03 -1.11 -5.82
C LEU A 122 20.61 -0.80 -7.22
N LYS A 123 21.28 0.34 -7.39
CA LYS A 123 21.73 0.81 -8.69
C LYS A 123 22.56 -0.23 -9.44
N SER A 124 23.61 -0.74 -8.81
CA SER A 124 24.51 -1.73 -9.42
C SER A 124 23.79 -3.01 -9.82
N ALA A 125 22.89 -3.52 -8.95
CA ALA A 125 22.11 -4.73 -9.25
C ALA A 125 21.19 -4.54 -10.44
N TYR A 126 20.56 -3.37 -10.57
CA TYR A 126 19.72 -3.05 -11.73
C TYR A 126 20.51 -2.89 -13.01
N GLU A 127 21.71 -2.26 -12.95
CA GLU A 127 22.62 -2.12 -14.09
C GLU A 127 23.08 -3.50 -14.58
N GLU A 128 23.47 -4.39 -13.68
CA GLU A 128 23.89 -5.76 -14.01
C GLU A 128 22.78 -6.58 -14.68
N MET A 129 21.53 -6.34 -14.29
CA MET A 129 20.37 -7.01 -14.90
C MET A 129 19.88 -6.33 -16.19
N GLY A 130 20.51 -5.25 -16.62
CA GLY A 130 20.08 -4.50 -17.81
C GLY A 130 18.74 -3.79 -17.65
N LEU A 131 18.30 -3.54 -16.41
CA LEU A 131 17.02 -2.91 -16.08
C LEU A 131 17.10 -1.38 -15.97
N THR A 132 18.27 -0.79 -16.09
CA THR A 132 18.45 0.67 -16.15
C THR A 132 17.97 1.20 -17.48
N SER A 133 16.68 1.40 -17.59
CA SER A 133 16.13 2.31 -18.59
C SER A 133 16.27 3.74 -18.09
N GLY A 134 16.36 4.73 -18.99
CA GLY A 134 16.41 6.15 -18.63
C GLY A 134 15.18 6.66 -17.84
N ALA A 135 14.26 5.77 -17.46
CA ALA A 135 13.10 6.04 -16.62
C ALA A 135 13.39 5.91 -15.10
N TRP A 136 14.51 5.29 -14.73
CA TRP A 136 14.89 5.11 -13.32
C TRP A 136 15.95 6.15 -12.93
N SER A 137 15.63 6.97 -11.95
CA SER A 137 16.57 7.89 -11.30
C SER A 137 16.90 7.36 -9.92
N PHE A 138 18.18 7.24 -9.61
CA PHE A 138 18.67 6.90 -8.26
C PHE A 138 18.99 8.15 -7.43
N GLU A 139 18.42 9.28 -7.83
CA GLU A 139 18.48 10.52 -7.06
C GLU A 139 17.32 10.59 -6.06
N PRO A 140 17.51 11.23 -4.90
CA PRO A 140 16.44 11.43 -3.94
C PRO A 140 15.19 12.07 -4.58
N LEU A 141 14.01 11.53 -4.27
CA LEU A 141 12.74 12.03 -4.82
C LEU A 141 12.21 13.19 -3.98
N GLN A 142 12.09 14.35 -4.58
CA GLN A 142 11.46 15.51 -3.95
C GLN A 142 9.96 15.53 -4.24
N ILE A 143 9.15 15.61 -3.19
CA ILE A 143 7.69 15.63 -3.22
C ILE A 143 7.20 16.95 -2.62
N ASP A 144 6.44 17.74 -3.39
CA ASP A 144 5.65 18.83 -2.85
C ASP A 144 4.31 18.29 -2.34
N MET A 145 4.07 18.35 -1.03
CA MET A 145 2.86 17.83 -0.40
C MET A 145 1.58 18.55 -0.85
N ARG A 146 1.69 19.72 -1.47
CA ARG A 146 0.58 20.46 -2.10
C ARG A 146 0.25 19.94 -3.50
N SER A 147 1.18 19.23 -4.15
CA SER A 147 0.99 18.70 -5.49
C SER A 147 0.04 17.50 -5.50
N GLY A 148 -0.77 17.35 -6.56
CA GLY A 148 -1.59 16.19 -6.82
C GLY A 148 -0.85 14.99 -7.45
N ASN A 149 0.46 15.11 -7.69
CA ASN A 149 1.22 14.17 -8.53
C ASN A 149 1.75 12.92 -7.82
N ILE A 150 1.35 12.67 -6.58
CA ILE A 150 1.68 11.45 -5.85
C ILE A 150 0.43 10.63 -5.55
N ILE A 151 0.59 9.32 -5.45
CA ILE A 151 -0.51 8.44 -5.05
C ILE A 151 -1.04 8.81 -3.66
N LYS A 152 -2.34 8.68 -3.47
CA LYS A 152 -3.02 9.09 -2.24
C LYS A 152 -2.45 8.41 -1.00
N GLY A 153 -2.14 7.13 -1.11
CA GLY A 153 -1.59 6.34 0.00
C GLY A 153 -0.23 6.84 0.47
N LEU A 154 0.67 7.19 -0.45
CA LEU A 154 1.98 7.75 -0.09
C LEU A 154 1.83 9.12 0.58
N ARG A 155 0.91 9.97 0.08
CA ARG A 155 0.61 11.25 0.71
C ARG A 155 0.15 11.08 2.16
N LEU A 156 -0.78 10.15 2.43
CA LEU A 156 -1.23 9.86 3.79
C LEU A 156 -0.09 9.32 4.65
N ALA A 157 0.71 8.40 4.11
CA ALA A 157 1.82 7.82 4.83
C ALA A 157 2.89 8.84 5.24
N LEU A 158 3.13 9.87 4.42
CA LEU A 158 4.11 10.92 4.69
C LEU A 158 3.64 11.92 5.75
N LEU A 159 2.34 12.24 5.81
CA LEU A 159 1.82 13.22 6.77
C LEU A 159 2.09 12.80 8.22
N GLY A 160 2.71 13.71 9.00
CA GLY A 160 3.09 13.48 10.39
C GLY A 160 4.36 12.63 10.58
N CYS A 161 5.01 12.18 9.51
CA CYS A 161 6.38 11.69 9.59
C CYS A 161 7.33 12.82 9.94
N ARG A 162 8.51 12.48 10.40
CA ARG A 162 9.56 13.44 10.71
C ARG A 162 10.82 13.15 9.88
N GLN A 163 11.62 14.15 9.67
CA GLN A 163 12.92 13.97 9.03
C GLN A 163 13.71 12.88 9.74
N GLY A 164 14.26 11.93 8.97
CA GLY A 164 14.99 10.78 9.48
C GLY A 164 14.11 9.60 9.88
N ASP A 165 12.78 9.67 9.74
CA ASP A 165 11.91 8.50 9.94
C ASP A 165 12.18 7.44 8.88
N GLU A 166 12.28 6.19 9.31
CA GLU A 166 12.32 4.98 8.48
C GLU A 166 10.94 4.35 8.51
N VAL A 167 10.28 4.31 7.37
CA VAL A 167 8.83 4.08 7.28
C VAL A 167 8.51 2.92 6.36
N GLU A 168 7.62 2.06 6.81
CA GLU A 168 6.92 1.08 5.99
C GLU A 168 5.44 1.46 5.92
N ALA A 169 4.92 1.63 4.71
CA ALA A 169 3.52 1.97 4.47
C ALA A 169 2.89 0.93 3.56
N TYR A 170 1.85 0.28 4.06
CA TYR A 170 1.07 -0.71 3.34
C TYR A 170 -0.29 -0.10 2.99
N MET A 171 -0.72 -0.24 1.74
CA MET A 171 -1.95 0.41 1.29
C MET A 171 -2.79 -0.51 0.40
N THR A 172 -4.08 -0.36 0.53
CA THR A 172 -5.04 -1.02 -0.35
C THR A 172 -5.02 -0.38 -1.75
N TYR A 173 -5.50 -1.10 -2.75
CA TYR A 173 -5.40 -0.70 -4.16
C TYR A 173 -6.01 0.69 -4.45
N ASN A 174 -7.10 1.06 -3.78
CA ASN A 174 -7.77 2.35 -3.99
C ASN A 174 -6.96 3.56 -3.53
N MET A 175 -5.93 3.33 -2.71
CA MET A 175 -4.96 4.34 -2.28
C MET A 175 -3.66 4.28 -3.08
N ALA A 176 -3.53 3.28 -3.94
CA ALA A 176 -2.43 3.03 -4.87
C ALA A 176 -2.82 3.49 -6.30
N TYR A 177 -2.83 2.59 -7.27
CA TYR A 177 -3.16 2.90 -8.67
C TYR A 177 -4.60 2.58 -9.06
N GLY A 178 -5.43 2.13 -8.11
CA GLY A 178 -6.85 1.89 -8.31
C GLY A 178 -7.15 0.60 -9.07
N ASP A 179 -8.23 0.64 -9.84
CA ASP A 179 -8.79 -0.46 -10.63
C ASP A 179 -8.27 -0.53 -12.07
N THR A 180 -7.20 0.21 -12.37
CA THR A 180 -6.57 0.24 -13.70
C THR A 180 -5.16 -0.35 -13.65
N ASN A 181 -4.73 -0.96 -14.77
CA ASN A 181 -3.36 -1.39 -14.91
C ASN A 181 -2.43 -0.18 -15.01
N PHE A 182 -1.35 -0.18 -14.25
CA PHE A 182 -0.32 0.85 -14.30
C PHE A 182 1.05 0.21 -14.59
N SER A 183 1.56 0.39 -15.78
CA SER A 183 2.81 -0.26 -16.23
C SER A 183 2.74 -1.78 -16.03
N THR A 184 3.61 -2.35 -15.20
CA THR A 184 3.66 -3.78 -14.87
C THR A 184 2.77 -4.16 -13.68
N ILE A 185 2.12 -3.15 -13.05
CA ILE A 185 1.26 -3.37 -11.89
C ILE A 185 -0.15 -3.67 -12.36
N ALA A 186 -0.68 -4.83 -11.96
CA ALA A 186 -2.05 -5.18 -12.26
C ALA A 186 -3.03 -4.26 -11.51
N ARG A 187 -4.23 -4.07 -12.08
CA ARG A 187 -5.32 -3.39 -11.38
C ARG A 187 -5.57 -4.03 -10.01
N GLU A 188 -6.09 -3.25 -9.09
CA GLU A 188 -6.45 -3.70 -7.74
C GLU A 188 -5.27 -4.27 -6.93
N SER A 189 -4.03 -3.94 -7.30
CA SER A 189 -2.85 -4.37 -6.54
C SER A 189 -2.66 -3.50 -5.30
N PRO A 190 -2.60 -4.10 -4.10
CA PRO A 190 -2.13 -3.41 -2.90
C PRO A 190 -0.63 -3.16 -3.02
N LEU A 191 -0.16 -2.08 -2.44
CA LEU A 191 1.25 -1.69 -2.49
C LEU A 191 1.87 -1.62 -1.09
N ALA A 192 3.19 -1.80 -1.04
CA ALA A 192 4.02 -1.44 0.09
C ALA A 192 5.09 -0.44 -0.35
N TRP A 193 5.24 0.63 0.40
CA TRP A 193 6.27 1.65 0.22
C TRP A 193 7.16 1.69 1.45
N PHE A 194 8.43 1.39 1.27
CA PHE A 194 9.46 1.51 2.30
C PHE A 194 10.30 2.73 1.97
N PHE A 195 10.38 3.69 2.87
CA PHE A 195 11.08 4.93 2.58
C PHE A 195 11.73 5.55 3.83
N THR A 196 12.79 6.29 3.59
CA THR A 196 13.40 7.19 4.57
C THR A 196 13.02 8.62 4.22
N VAL A 197 12.65 9.41 5.22
CA VAL A 197 12.41 10.85 5.08
C VAL A 197 13.75 11.57 5.19
N ASP A 198 14.39 11.86 4.06
CA ASP A 198 15.76 12.40 4.02
C ASP A 198 15.80 13.88 4.43
N ALA A 199 14.81 14.67 3.95
CA ALA A 199 14.71 16.10 4.28
C ALA A 199 13.24 16.56 4.27
N VAL A 200 12.96 17.60 5.07
CA VAL A 200 11.66 18.28 5.16
C VAL A 200 11.88 19.79 5.13
N GLU A 201 11.23 20.48 4.14
CA GLU A 201 11.26 21.93 3.92
C GLU A 201 9.86 22.54 3.98
#